data_38253c48e0eed1b119561434fee5f27a
#
_entry.id   38253c48e0eed1b119561434fee5f27a
#
_cell.length_a   1.000
_cell.length_b   1.000
_cell.length_c   1.000
_cell.angle_alpha   90.00
_cell.angle_beta   90.00
_cell.angle_gamma   90.00
#
_symmetry.space_group_name_H-M   'P 1'
#
loop_
_entity.id
_entity.type
_entity.pdbx_description
1 polymer ?
#
loop_
_entity_poly.entity_id
_entity_poly.type
_entity_poly.pdbx_seq_one_letter_code
_entity_poly.pdbx_strand_id
1 'polypeptide(L)'
;VGAHIEPGDIIIGKITPKGESDPSPEEKLLKAIFGDKAGDVKDASLKASPSLSGVVIDKNLYKKAIKDRRQKMEDKEILAKLDAAFDVKAAELKALLVSKLVTLLADQVSLGVKDCVNTIVVPKGVVFSEACLKDLDYISLMLANWTADERINDLVARCIMNYIAKYKEMDAQLKREKFNLTIGDELPN
;
A
#
# COMPACT_ATOMS: atom_id res chain seq x y z
N VAL A 1 -0.96 -16.15 18.51
CA VAL A 1 -0.44 -17.19 17.62
C VAL A 1 0.27 -18.23 18.48
N GLY A 2 0.06 -19.51 18.22
CA GLY A 2 0.59 -20.61 19.04
C GLY A 2 -0.26 -21.00 20.26
N ALA A 3 -1.37 -20.30 20.54
CA ALA A 3 -2.28 -20.69 21.63
C ALA A 3 -3.09 -21.94 21.25
N HIS A 4 -3.25 -22.85 22.20
CA HIS A 4 -4.11 -24.03 22.02
C HIS A 4 -5.56 -23.65 22.31
N ILE A 5 -6.47 -24.11 21.47
CA ILE A 5 -7.90 -23.87 21.58
C ILE A 5 -8.60 -25.19 21.96
N GLU A 6 -9.45 -25.12 22.96
CA GLU A 6 -10.28 -26.21 23.41
C GLU A 6 -11.78 -25.95 23.13
N PRO A 7 -12.63 -26.99 23.11
CA PRO A 7 -14.06 -26.83 22.94
C PRO A 7 -14.65 -25.87 23.99
N GLY A 8 -15.38 -24.85 23.53
CA GLY A 8 -15.99 -23.84 24.39
C GLY A 8 -15.20 -22.53 24.54
N ASP A 9 -13.94 -22.50 24.13
CA ASP A 9 -13.13 -21.27 24.13
C ASP A 9 -13.69 -20.22 23.18
N ILE A 10 -13.52 -18.95 23.55
CA ILE A 10 -13.94 -17.83 22.72
C ILE A 10 -12.83 -17.53 21.68
N ILE A 11 -13.14 -17.80 20.41
CA ILE A 11 -12.22 -17.50 19.29
C ILE A 11 -12.27 -16.02 18.95
N ILE A 12 -13.49 -15.46 18.81
CA ILE A 12 -13.70 -14.04 18.52
C ILE A 12 -14.77 -13.50 19.49
N GLY A 13 -14.37 -12.58 20.35
CA GLY A 13 -15.30 -11.87 21.23
C GLY A 13 -16.11 -10.85 20.45
N LYS A 14 -17.44 -10.91 20.53
CA LYS A 14 -18.35 -9.96 19.93
C LYS A 14 -19.48 -9.63 20.88
N ILE A 15 -19.71 -8.36 21.10
CA ILE A 15 -20.87 -7.84 21.83
C ILE A 15 -21.76 -7.08 20.87
N THR A 16 -23.06 -7.31 20.96
CA THR A 16 -24.07 -6.60 20.16
C THR A 16 -25.05 -5.89 21.10
N PRO A 17 -25.53 -4.68 20.77
CA PRO A 17 -26.60 -4.05 21.55
C PRO A 17 -27.85 -4.94 21.51
N LYS A 18 -28.52 -5.08 22.64
CA LYS A 18 -29.85 -5.69 22.67
C LYS A 18 -30.81 -4.73 21.96
N GLY A 19 -31.58 -5.27 20.99
CA GLY A 19 -32.71 -4.51 20.44
C GLY A 19 -33.74 -4.20 21.53
N GLU A 20 -34.59 -3.21 21.29
CA GLU A 20 -35.72 -2.84 22.15
C GLU A 20 -36.75 -3.99 22.21
N SER A 21 -36.45 -5.01 22.99
CA SER A 21 -37.43 -6.02 23.41
C SER A 21 -37.81 -5.73 24.84
N ASP A 22 -39.10 -5.93 25.21
CA ASP A 22 -39.55 -5.78 26.59
C ASP A 22 -38.63 -6.56 27.52
N PRO A 23 -37.99 -5.92 28.51
CA PRO A 23 -37.06 -6.62 29.40
C PRO A 23 -37.81 -7.64 30.24
N SER A 24 -37.22 -8.83 30.37
CA SER A 24 -37.75 -9.86 31.24
C SER A 24 -37.84 -9.35 32.69
N PRO A 25 -38.73 -9.97 33.56
CA PRO A 25 -38.81 -9.57 34.96
C PRO A 25 -37.47 -9.58 35.67
N GLU A 26 -36.62 -10.56 35.35
CA GLU A 26 -35.27 -10.69 35.88
C GLU A 26 -34.33 -9.59 35.44
N GLU A 27 -34.43 -9.16 34.16
CA GLU A 27 -33.69 -8.02 33.62
C GLU A 27 -34.12 -6.69 34.20
N LYS A 28 -35.44 -6.53 34.50
CA LYS A 28 -35.98 -5.35 35.24
C LYS A 28 -35.39 -5.26 36.63
N LEU A 29 -35.27 -6.41 37.31
CA LEU A 29 -34.64 -6.47 38.63
C LEU A 29 -33.17 -6.17 38.61
N LEU A 30 -32.40 -6.67 37.64
CA LEU A 30 -31.00 -6.37 37.42
C LEU A 30 -30.77 -4.90 37.09
N LYS A 31 -31.61 -4.28 36.24
CA LYS A 31 -31.58 -2.85 35.95
C LYS A 31 -31.84 -2.00 37.20
N ALA A 32 -32.75 -2.45 38.07
CA ALA A 32 -33.05 -1.73 39.30
C ALA A 32 -31.89 -1.79 40.33
N ILE A 33 -31.12 -2.84 40.34
CA ILE A 33 -30.01 -3.03 41.30
C ILE A 33 -28.71 -2.43 40.79
N PHE A 34 -28.38 -2.60 39.51
CA PHE A 34 -27.09 -2.23 38.91
C PHE A 34 -27.14 -1.00 37.97
N GLY A 35 -28.31 -0.37 37.82
CA GLY A 35 -28.55 0.76 36.94
C GLY A 35 -28.78 0.37 35.47
N ASP A 36 -29.17 1.35 34.66
CA ASP A 36 -29.59 1.19 33.25
C ASP A 36 -28.52 0.59 32.32
N LYS A 37 -27.26 0.54 32.75
CA LYS A 37 -26.16 0.00 31.94
C LYS A 37 -25.98 -1.52 32.03
N ALA A 38 -26.61 -2.17 33.01
CA ALA A 38 -26.56 -3.61 33.16
C ALA A 38 -27.61 -4.28 32.27
N GLY A 39 -27.22 -4.74 31.10
CA GLY A 39 -28.09 -5.54 30.25
C GLY A 39 -28.31 -5.05 28.82
N ASP A 40 -27.70 -3.92 28.41
CA ASP A 40 -27.89 -3.38 27.06
C ASP A 40 -27.08 -4.10 25.98
N VAL A 41 -26.26 -5.08 26.34
CA VAL A 41 -25.41 -5.80 25.41
C VAL A 41 -25.64 -7.31 25.50
N LYS A 42 -25.69 -7.95 24.33
CA LYS A 42 -25.75 -9.40 24.16
C LYS A 42 -24.40 -9.91 23.72
N ASP A 43 -23.92 -10.98 24.39
CA ASP A 43 -22.74 -11.72 23.94
C ASP A 43 -23.08 -12.49 22.66
N ALA A 44 -22.43 -12.13 21.55
CA ALA A 44 -22.54 -12.78 20.25
C ALA A 44 -21.17 -13.36 19.82
N SER A 45 -20.33 -13.72 20.79
CA SER A 45 -18.98 -14.22 20.56
C SER A 45 -19.01 -15.56 19.81
N LEU A 46 -18.06 -15.73 18.90
CA LEU A 46 -17.80 -17.00 18.23
C LEU A 46 -17.02 -17.91 19.18
N LYS A 47 -17.65 -19.00 19.60
CA LYS A 47 -17.04 -20.01 20.45
C LYS A 47 -16.61 -21.23 19.65
N ALA A 48 -15.56 -21.90 20.12
CA ALA A 48 -15.08 -23.14 19.54
C ALA A 48 -16.18 -24.23 19.65
N SER A 49 -16.48 -24.91 18.55
CA SER A 49 -17.42 -26.02 18.52
C SER A 49 -16.87 -27.22 19.31
N PRO A 50 -17.74 -28.16 19.78
CA PRO A 50 -17.28 -29.30 20.54
C PRO A 50 -16.28 -30.23 19.84
N SER A 51 -16.22 -30.14 18.51
CA SER A 51 -15.28 -30.92 17.68
C SER A 51 -14.00 -30.14 17.30
N LEU A 52 -13.89 -28.88 17.70
CA LEU A 52 -12.75 -28.04 17.33
C LEU A 52 -11.70 -28.09 18.43
N SER A 53 -10.52 -28.64 18.10
CA SER A 53 -9.31 -28.60 18.91
C SER A 53 -8.14 -28.32 17.99
N GLY A 54 -7.29 -27.35 18.33
CA GLY A 54 -6.17 -26.96 17.47
C GLY A 54 -5.33 -25.82 18.02
N VAL A 55 -4.38 -25.36 17.22
CA VAL A 55 -3.48 -24.26 17.56
C VAL A 55 -3.72 -23.09 16.62
N VAL A 56 -3.76 -21.87 17.17
CA VAL A 56 -3.90 -20.65 16.36
C VAL A 56 -2.65 -20.45 15.52
N ILE A 57 -2.81 -20.48 14.21
CA ILE A 57 -1.73 -20.33 13.23
C ILE A 57 -1.46 -18.84 12.97
N ASP A 58 -2.53 -18.04 12.76
CA ASP A 58 -2.44 -16.64 12.40
C ASP A 58 -3.63 -15.84 12.95
N LYS A 59 -3.44 -14.51 13.03
CA LYS A 59 -4.50 -13.57 13.42
C LYS A 59 -4.43 -12.32 12.55
N ASN A 60 -5.55 -11.93 11.99
CA ASN A 60 -5.68 -10.70 11.21
C ASN A 60 -6.59 -9.71 11.92
N LEU A 61 -6.12 -8.49 12.11
CA LEU A 61 -6.89 -7.41 12.71
C LEU A 61 -7.35 -6.45 11.60
N TYR A 62 -8.65 -6.37 11.42
CA TYR A 62 -9.27 -5.45 10.48
C TYR A 62 -9.85 -4.25 11.22
N LYS A 63 -9.52 -3.05 10.74
CA LYS A 63 -10.02 -1.79 11.29
C LYS A 63 -10.93 -1.10 10.28
N LYS A 64 -12.16 -0.81 10.70
CA LYS A 64 -13.05 0.05 9.92
C LYS A 64 -12.73 1.51 10.24
N ALA A 65 -12.44 2.32 9.22
CA ALA A 65 -12.21 3.75 9.39
C ALA A 65 -13.53 4.46 9.73
N ILE A 66 -13.70 4.86 10.98
CA ILE A 66 -14.80 5.75 11.42
C ILE A 66 -14.28 7.17 11.27
N LYS A 67 -14.82 7.95 10.32
CA LYS A 67 -14.28 9.26 9.96
C LYS A 67 -14.95 10.40 10.71
N ASP A 68 -14.41 10.74 11.87
CA ASP A 68 -14.70 12.01 12.54
C ASP A 68 -13.96 13.18 11.86
N ARG A 69 -14.47 14.42 12.03
CA ARG A 69 -13.85 15.62 11.42
C ARG A 69 -12.38 15.80 11.80
N ARG A 70 -11.99 15.47 13.03
CA ARG A 70 -10.59 15.53 13.50
C ARG A 70 -9.73 14.51 12.80
N GLN A 71 -10.18 13.27 12.71
CA GLN A 71 -9.48 12.20 12.01
C GLN A 71 -9.29 12.50 10.52
N LYS A 72 -10.26 13.16 9.86
CA LYS A 72 -10.07 13.59 8.46
C LYS A 72 -8.96 14.63 8.27
N MET A 73 -8.69 15.46 9.28
CA MET A 73 -7.56 16.39 9.21
C MET A 73 -6.22 15.69 9.46
N GLU A 74 -6.17 14.82 10.45
CA GLU A 74 -5.00 13.99 10.75
C GLU A 74 -4.65 13.06 9.56
N ASP A 75 -5.67 12.44 8.94
CA ASP A 75 -5.48 11.62 7.73
C ASP A 75 -4.88 12.41 6.58
N LYS A 76 -5.31 13.68 6.38
CA LYS A 76 -4.72 14.55 5.34
C LYS A 76 -3.25 14.86 5.59
N GLU A 77 -2.87 15.09 6.85
CA GLU A 77 -1.47 15.32 7.21
C GLU A 77 -0.63 14.04 7.00
N ILE A 78 -1.18 12.88 7.35
CA ILE A 78 -0.51 11.59 7.14
C ILE A 78 -0.36 11.33 5.64
N LEU A 79 -1.41 11.57 4.83
CA LEU A 79 -1.35 11.42 3.38
C LEU A 79 -0.29 12.35 2.76
N ALA A 80 -0.23 13.61 3.19
CA ALA A 80 0.80 14.54 2.72
C ALA A 80 2.23 14.09 3.08
N LYS A 81 2.42 13.53 4.28
CA LYS A 81 3.71 12.95 4.69
C LYS A 81 4.10 11.73 3.87
N LEU A 82 3.13 10.86 3.55
CA LEU A 82 3.34 9.69 2.69
C LEU A 82 3.73 10.11 1.27
N ASP A 83 3.06 11.13 0.71
CA ASP A 83 3.39 11.67 -0.60
C ASP A 83 4.80 12.26 -0.62
N ALA A 84 5.14 13.10 0.36
CA ALA A 84 6.49 13.65 0.47
C ALA A 84 7.57 12.57 0.63
N ALA A 85 7.31 11.53 1.43
CA ALA A 85 8.24 10.42 1.58
C ALA A 85 8.39 9.60 0.28
N PHE A 86 7.32 9.45 -0.48
CA PHE A 86 7.37 8.79 -1.80
C PHE A 86 8.19 9.62 -2.79
N ASP A 87 7.97 10.95 -2.86
CA ASP A 87 8.69 11.83 -3.77
C ASP A 87 10.21 11.80 -3.51
N VAL A 88 10.62 11.78 -2.23
CA VAL A 88 12.04 11.64 -1.87
C VAL A 88 12.61 10.31 -2.35
N LYS A 89 11.94 9.19 -2.08
CA LYS A 89 12.38 7.85 -2.53
C LYS A 89 12.40 7.73 -4.05
N ALA A 90 11.42 8.31 -4.74
CA ALA A 90 11.35 8.33 -6.19
C ALA A 90 12.51 9.14 -6.80
N ALA A 91 12.84 10.29 -6.20
CA ALA A 91 13.98 11.11 -6.59
C ALA A 91 15.33 10.39 -6.39
N GLU A 92 15.50 9.70 -5.25
CA GLU A 92 16.68 8.87 -4.97
C GLU A 92 16.83 7.74 -5.99
N LEU A 93 15.73 7.03 -6.29
CA LEU A 93 15.70 5.95 -7.27
C LEU A 93 16.06 6.47 -8.68
N LYS A 94 15.53 7.64 -9.06
CA LYS A 94 15.87 8.31 -10.32
C LYS A 94 17.33 8.72 -10.36
N ALA A 95 17.87 9.28 -9.29
CA ALA A 95 19.28 9.65 -9.20
C ALA A 95 20.21 8.45 -9.36
N LEU A 96 19.89 7.30 -8.75
CA LEU A 96 20.62 6.06 -8.92
C LEU A 96 20.56 5.53 -10.37
N LEU A 97 19.43 5.67 -11.05
CA LEU A 97 19.32 5.32 -12.47
C LEU A 97 20.21 6.23 -13.31
N VAL A 98 20.10 7.55 -13.11
CA VAL A 98 20.89 8.54 -13.87
C VAL A 98 22.39 8.29 -13.69
N SER A 99 22.87 8.04 -12.48
CA SER A 99 24.29 7.76 -12.24
C SER A 99 24.78 6.51 -12.99
N LYS A 100 23.98 5.46 -13.06
CA LYS A 100 24.28 4.26 -13.85
C LYS A 100 24.26 4.53 -15.35
N LEU A 101 23.27 5.27 -15.82
CA LEU A 101 23.17 5.62 -17.25
C LEU A 101 24.31 6.52 -17.70
N VAL A 102 24.74 7.49 -16.88
CA VAL A 102 25.93 8.30 -17.16
C VAL A 102 27.17 7.43 -17.34
N THR A 103 27.35 6.41 -16.50
CA THR A 103 28.50 5.49 -16.61
C THR A 103 28.42 4.62 -17.88
N LEU A 104 27.23 4.14 -18.25
CA LEU A 104 27.02 3.26 -19.41
C LEU A 104 27.07 4.05 -20.74
N LEU A 105 26.60 5.29 -20.75
CA LEU A 105 26.51 6.14 -21.93
C LEU A 105 27.66 7.13 -22.04
N ALA A 106 28.71 6.98 -21.21
CA ALA A 106 29.91 7.80 -21.31
C ALA A 106 30.47 7.71 -22.73
N ASP A 107 30.73 8.87 -23.34
CA ASP A 107 31.27 9.02 -24.70
C ASP A 107 30.41 8.45 -25.84
N GLN A 108 29.15 8.06 -25.55
CA GLN A 108 28.22 7.57 -26.57
C GLN A 108 27.42 8.70 -27.20
N VAL A 109 27.18 8.57 -28.50
CA VAL A 109 26.39 9.51 -29.30
C VAL A 109 24.98 8.97 -29.48
N SER A 110 23.98 9.82 -29.23
CA SER A 110 22.56 9.48 -29.39
C SER A 110 22.21 9.21 -30.86
N LEU A 111 21.47 8.13 -31.12
CA LEU A 111 20.80 7.89 -32.40
C LEU A 111 19.41 8.54 -32.48
N GLY A 112 19.00 9.25 -31.42
CA GLY A 112 17.69 9.86 -31.30
C GLY A 112 16.76 9.04 -30.39
N VAL A 113 16.65 9.46 -29.13
CA VAL A 113 15.75 8.85 -28.16
C VAL A 113 14.34 9.37 -28.39
N LYS A 114 13.37 8.45 -28.50
CA LYS A 114 11.96 8.78 -28.74
C LYS A 114 11.10 8.36 -27.55
N ASP A 115 10.02 9.09 -27.38
CA ASP A 115 8.94 8.76 -26.46
C ASP A 115 7.94 7.77 -27.12
N CYS A 116 7.07 7.16 -26.33
CA CYS A 116 5.99 6.28 -26.78
C CYS A 116 5.03 6.95 -27.79
N VAL A 117 4.98 8.29 -27.80
CA VAL A 117 4.23 9.10 -28.80
C VAL A 117 5.07 9.41 -30.06
N ASN A 118 6.27 8.82 -30.18
CA ASN A 118 7.21 9.06 -31.31
C ASN A 118 7.82 10.46 -31.37
N THR A 119 7.74 11.23 -30.28
CA THR A 119 8.39 12.53 -30.16
C THR A 119 9.86 12.33 -29.85
N ILE A 120 10.76 13.08 -30.50
CA ILE A 120 12.19 13.03 -30.25
C ILE A 120 12.48 13.82 -28.98
N VAL A 121 12.88 13.12 -27.92
CA VAL A 121 13.25 13.71 -26.63
C VAL A 121 14.74 14.06 -26.58
N VAL A 122 15.61 13.19 -27.11
CA VAL A 122 17.03 13.49 -27.30
C VAL A 122 17.34 13.47 -28.79
N PRO A 123 17.85 14.56 -29.37
CA PRO A 123 18.20 14.62 -30.78
C PRO A 123 19.33 13.64 -31.16
N LYS A 124 19.35 13.25 -32.43
CA LYS A 124 20.44 12.45 -32.98
C LYS A 124 21.74 13.23 -33.02
N GLY A 125 22.85 12.61 -32.68
CA GLY A 125 24.17 13.22 -32.72
C GLY A 125 24.59 13.97 -31.46
N VAL A 126 23.77 14.02 -30.44
CA VAL A 126 24.06 14.64 -29.14
C VAL A 126 24.74 13.60 -28.23
N VAL A 127 25.80 14.03 -27.54
CA VAL A 127 26.43 13.20 -26.49
C VAL A 127 25.58 13.26 -25.23
N PHE A 128 25.38 12.11 -24.60
CA PHE A 128 24.60 12.03 -23.38
C PHE A 128 25.29 12.73 -22.22
N SER A 129 24.69 13.82 -21.74
CA SER A 129 25.12 14.55 -20.54
C SER A 129 24.23 14.19 -19.35
N GLU A 130 24.77 14.35 -18.14
CA GLU A 130 24.00 14.13 -16.91
C GLU A 130 22.75 15.02 -16.84
N ALA A 131 22.85 16.28 -17.27
CA ALA A 131 21.73 17.20 -17.31
C ALA A 131 20.60 16.70 -18.24
N CYS A 132 20.95 16.23 -19.44
CA CYS A 132 20.01 15.68 -20.38
C CYS A 132 19.28 14.43 -19.82
N LEU A 133 20.01 13.57 -19.09
CA LEU A 133 19.46 12.36 -18.50
C LEU A 133 18.57 12.64 -17.28
N LYS A 134 18.82 13.70 -16.51
CA LYS A 134 17.98 14.09 -15.37
C LYS A 134 16.57 14.52 -15.76
N ASP A 135 16.44 15.19 -16.89
CA ASP A 135 15.16 15.76 -17.34
C ASP A 135 14.25 14.75 -18.04
N LEU A 136 14.75 13.53 -18.31
CA LEU A 136 13.99 12.49 -19.00
C LEU A 136 12.91 11.86 -18.10
N ASP A 137 11.74 11.59 -18.71
CA ASP A 137 10.71 10.73 -18.11
C ASP A 137 10.87 9.29 -18.59
N TYR A 138 11.55 8.49 -17.79
CA TYR A 138 11.89 7.10 -18.12
C TYR A 138 10.68 6.16 -18.25
N ILE A 139 9.49 6.57 -17.79
CA ILE A 139 8.28 5.74 -17.85
C ILE A 139 7.71 5.73 -19.26
N SER A 140 7.84 6.85 -19.97
CA SER A 140 7.27 7.06 -21.31
C SER A 140 8.25 6.84 -22.46
N LEU A 141 9.54 6.53 -22.19
CA LEU A 141 10.56 6.41 -23.22
C LEU A 141 10.52 5.07 -23.94
N MET A 142 10.80 5.10 -25.25
CA MET A 142 11.12 3.89 -26.01
C MET A 142 12.55 3.42 -25.68
N LEU A 143 12.68 2.13 -25.35
CA LEU A 143 13.94 1.54 -24.90
C LEU A 143 14.88 1.09 -26.03
N ALA A 144 14.44 1.25 -27.28
CA ALA A 144 15.17 0.77 -28.44
C ALA A 144 16.10 1.85 -29.03
N ASN A 145 17.28 1.41 -29.48
CA ASN A 145 18.20 2.19 -30.35
C ASN A 145 18.64 3.55 -29.80
N TRP A 146 19.10 3.60 -28.57
CA TRP A 146 19.68 4.81 -27.97
C TRP A 146 21.06 5.12 -28.54
N THR A 147 21.87 4.08 -28.76
CA THR A 147 23.25 4.15 -29.27
C THR A 147 23.46 3.20 -30.43
N ALA A 148 24.61 3.33 -31.11
CA ALA A 148 24.98 2.42 -32.20
C ALA A 148 25.40 1.01 -31.71
N ASP A 149 25.74 0.85 -30.42
CA ASP A 149 26.14 -0.40 -29.82
C ASP A 149 24.94 -1.12 -29.21
N GLU A 150 24.58 -2.28 -29.79
CA GLU A 150 23.45 -3.10 -29.37
C GLU A 150 23.60 -3.62 -27.92
N ARG A 151 24.84 -3.93 -27.48
CA ARG A 151 25.11 -4.41 -26.12
C ARG A 151 24.83 -3.32 -25.07
N ILE A 152 25.18 -2.07 -25.39
CA ILE A 152 24.91 -0.95 -24.51
C ILE A 152 23.40 -0.68 -24.46
N ASN A 153 22.71 -0.76 -25.58
CA ASN A 153 21.26 -0.61 -25.64
C ASN A 153 20.55 -1.65 -24.77
N ASP A 154 20.99 -2.91 -24.76
CA ASP A 154 20.43 -3.95 -23.90
C ASP A 154 20.66 -3.67 -22.41
N LEU A 155 21.83 -3.19 -22.03
CA LEU A 155 22.13 -2.82 -20.64
C LEU A 155 21.29 -1.63 -20.19
N VAL A 156 21.17 -0.60 -21.02
CA VAL A 156 20.34 0.57 -20.77
C VAL A 156 18.88 0.16 -20.62
N ALA A 157 18.35 -0.66 -21.52
CA ALA A 157 16.99 -1.17 -21.47
C ALA A 157 16.73 -1.94 -20.17
N ARG A 158 17.64 -2.83 -19.75
CA ARG A 158 17.52 -3.57 -18.48
C ARG A 158 17.53 -2.64 -17.26
N CYS A 159 18.41 -1.63 -17.24
CA CYS A 159 18.46 -0.65 -16.15
C CYS A 159 17.14 0.12 -16.04
N ILE A 160 16.58 0.58 -17.17
CA ILE A 160 15.33 1.32 -17.20
C ILE A 160 14.14 0.41 -16.83
N MET A 161 14.08 -0.83 -17.33
CA MET A 161 13.04 -1.79 -16.95
C MET A 161 13.05 -2.08 -15.44
N ASN A 162 14.22 -2.26 -14.83
CA ASN A 162 14.34 -2.46 -13.39
C ASN A 162 13.89 -1.22 -12.60
N TYR A 163 14.19 -0.03 -13.09
CA TYR A 163 13.69 1.21 -12.50
C TYR A 163 12.17 1.29 -12.55
N ILE A 164 11.57 1.03 -13.72
CA ILE A 164 10.12 1.05 -13.92
C ILE A 164 9.44 0.02 -13.02
N ALA A 165 9.99 -1.18 -12.91
CA ALA A 165 9.46 -2.24 -12.04
C ALA A 165 9.45 -1.78 -10.56
N LYS A 166 10.58 -1.24 -10.08
CA LYS A 166 10.68 -0.72 -8.71
C LYS A 166 9.79 0.48 -8.45
N TYR A 167 9.70 1.39 -9.40
CA TYR A 167 8.81 2.55 -9.30
C TYR A 167 7.34 2.13 -9.20
N LYS A 168 6.91 1.18 -10.04
CA LYS A 168 5.54 0.62 -10.00
C LYS A 168 5.25 -0.11 -8.68
N GLU A 169 6.22 -0.83 -8.14
CA GLU A 169 6.08 -1.48 -6.83
C GLU A 169 5.88 -0.46 -5.72
N MET A 170 6.68 0.61 -5.69
CA MET A 170 6.55 1.70 -4.73
C MET A 170 5.22 2.45 -4.87
N ASP A 171 4.78 2.73 -6.10
CA ASP A 171 3.48 3.37 -6.38
C ASP A 171 2.30 2.50 -5.94
N ALA A 172 2.39 1.18 -6.17
CA ALA A 172 1.38 0.22 -5.70
C ALA A 172 1.32 0.15 -4.17
N GLN A 173 2.47 0.20 -3.48
CA GLN A 173 2.53 0.27 -2.02
C GLN A 173 1.90 1.56 -1.50
N LEU A 174 2.26 2.71 -2.08
CA LEU A 174 1.66 4.01 -1.71
C LEU A 174 0.14 4.01 -1.90
N LYS A 175 -0.34 3.49 -3.04
CA LYS A 175 -1.79 3.38 -3.31
C LYS A 175 -2.49 2.49 -2.29
N ARG A 176 -1.87 1.38 -1.89
CA ARG A 176 -2.41 0.48 -0.86
C ARG A 176 -2.45 1.16 0.50
N GLU A 177 -1.39 1.86 0.91
CA GLU A 177 -1.36 2.61 2.17
C GLU A 177 -2.40 3.73 2.20
N LYS A 178 -2.53 4.50 1.11
CA LYS A 178 -3.58 5.52 0.95
C LYS A 178 -4.99 4.93 1.03
N PHE A 179 -5.20 3.79 0.38
CA PHE A 179 -6.47 3.08 0.41
C PHE A 179 -6.83 2.62 1.83
N ASN A 180 -5.89 2.00 2.55
CA ASN A 180 -6.09 1.55 3.93
C ASN A 180 -6.40 2.71 4.88
N LEU A 181 -5.77 3.88 4.69
CA LEU A 181 -6.07 5.08 5.46
C LEU A 181 -7.43 5.69 5.12
N THR A 182 -7.86 5.63 3.85
CA THR A 182 -9.08 6.31 3.41
C THR A 182 -10.34 5.48 3.61
N ILE A 183 -10.29 4.20 3.37
CA ILE A 183 -11.43 3.28 3.36
C ILE A 183 -11.42 2.35 4.57
N GLY A 184 -10.22 2.06 5.11
CA GLY A 184 -10.00 1.02 6.09
C GLY A 184 -9.75 -0.32 5.42
N ASP A 185 -9.58 -1.35 6.23
CA ASP A 185 -9.30 -2.69 5.74
C ASP A 185 -10.53 -3.32 5.09
N GLU A 186 -10.37 -3.91 3.91
CA GLU A 186 -11.40 -4.74 3.30
C GLU A 186 -11.49 -6.08 4.02
N LEU A 187 -12.71 -6.42 4.44
CA LEU A 187 -12.97 -7.74 4.99
C LEU A 187 -13.02 -8.74 3.83
N PRO A 188 -12.26 -9.84 3.88
CA PRO A 188 -12.42 -10.91 2.92
C PRO A 188 -13.83 -11.50 3.04
N ASN A 189 -14.50 -11.65 1.91
CA ASN A 189 -15.83 -12.27 1.81
C ASN A 189 -15.75 -13.77 2.09
#